data_e01e73fe43b47b36aa0b8f6f9bb65974
#
_entry.id   e01e73fe43b47b36aa0b8f6f9bb65974
#
_cell.length_a   1.000
_cell.length_b   1.000
_cell.length_c   1.000
_cell.angle_alpha   90.00
_cell.angle_beta   90.00
_cell.angle_gamma   90.00
#
_symmetry.space_group_name_H-M   'P 1'
#
loop_
_entity.id
_entity.type
_entity.pdbx_description
1 polymer ?
#
loop_
_entity_poly.entity_id
_entity_poly.type
_entity_poly.pdbx_seq_one_letter_code
_entity_poly.pdbx_strand_id
1 'polypeptide(L)'
;MIKTVNLQKIFKTEEVETWALNNVNLEIKAGEFVAIMGPSGCGKSTLLNILGLLDNPTEGTYELNGTDVSKFTEAQRTNLRKGVIGFVFQSFNLIDELNVFENIELPLLYMGIPAAERKRRVEDAMNRMAIAHRVKHFPQQLSGGQQQRVAIARAVVANPKLILADEPTGNLDSKNGKEVMELLTELNKEGTTIVMVTHSQHDSGYAGRTINLLSLIHISEPTRPEP
;
A
#
# COMPACT_ATOMS: atom_id res chain seq x y z
N MET A 1 -2.48 15.71 -2.63
CA MET A 1 -2.23 14.62 -1.64
C MET A 1 -0.79 14.11 -1.73
N ILE A 2 -0.38 13.60 -2.88
CA ILE A 2 0.97 13.09 -3.18
C ILE A 2 1.55 13.90 -4.32
N LYS A 3 2.82 14.30 -4.21
CA LYS A 3 3.58 14.91 -5.30
C LYS A 3 5.02 14.41 -5.26
N THR A 4 5.52 13.91 -6.38
CA THR A 4 6.93 13.52 -6.54
C THR A 4 7.53 14.32 -7.70
N VAL A 5 8.78 14.73 -7.54
CA VAL A 5 9.53 15.44 -8.58
C VAL A 5 10.89 14.79 -8.72
N ASN A 6 11.18 14.30 -9.92
CA ASN A 6 12.43 13.62 -10.29
C ASN A 6 12.82 12.52 -9.31
N LEU A 7 11.83 11.77 -8.80
CA LEU A 7 12.03 10.75 -7.79
C LEU A 7 12.89 9.61 -8.34
N GLN A 8 13.95 9.27 -7.63
CA GLN A 8 14.87 8.20 -8.01
C GLN A 8 15.07 7.22 -6.84
N LYS A 9 15.24 5.96 -7.18
CA LYS A 9 15.68 4.93 -6.24
C LYS A 9 16.73 4.05 -6.88
N ILE A 10 17.91 4.04 -6.29
CA ILE A 10 19.05 3.26 -6.72
C ILE A 10 19.39 2.29 -5.59
N PHE A 11 19.45 1.00 -5.91
CA PHE A 11 20.00 -0.02 -5.03
C PHE A 11 21.45 -0.29 -5.46
N LYS A 12 22.38 -0.16 -4.51
CA LYS A 12 23.81 -0.40 -4.74
C LYS A 12 24.24 -1.62 -3.96
N THR A 13 24.88 -2.56 -4.67
CA THR A 13 25.69 -3.62 -4.09
C THR A 13 27.15 -3.35 -4.43
N GLU A 14 28.08 -4.15 -3.91
CA GLU A 14 29.51 -4.00 -4.23
C GLU A 14 29.82 -4.16 -5.73
N GLU A 15 28.97 -4.90 -6.48
CA GLU A 15 29.20 -5.26 -7.87
C GLU A 15 28.22 -4.61 -8.85
N VAL A 16 27.03 -4.18 -8.43
CA VAL A 16 25.94 -3.74 -9.32
C VAL A 16 25.18 -2.55 -8.76
N GLU A 17 24.91 -1.57 -9.61
CA GLU A 17 23.92 -0.52 -9.35
C GLU A 17 22.64 -0.82 -10.13
N THR A 18 21.50 -0.90 -9.43
CA THR A 18 20.20 -1.11 -10.04
C THR A 18 19.30 0.11 -9.83
N TRP A 19 18.91 0.72 -10.92
CA TRP A 19 17.97 1.83 -10.93
C TRP A 19 16.53 1.29 -10.87
N ALA A 20 15.94 1.26 -9.72
CA ALA A 20 14.59 0.77 -9.54
C ALA A 20 13.55 1.83 -9.92
N LEU A 21 13.86 3.11 -9.71
CA LEU A 21 13.06 4.25 -10.15
C LEU A 21 13.99 5.32 -10.75
N ASN A 22 13.57 5.93 -11.86
CA ASN A 22 14.33 6.98 -12.52
C ASN A 22 13.39 8.11 -12.97
N ASN A 23 13.61 9.31 -12.41
CA ASN A 23 12.88 10.53 -12.74
C ASN A 23 11.35 10.41 -12.70
N VAL A 24 10.81 9.76 -11.67
CA VAL A 24 9.36 9.59 -11.53
C VAL A 24 8.73 10.90 -11.05
N ASN A 25 7.89 11.48 -11.89
CA ASN A 25 7.10 12.67 -11.60
C ASN A 25 5.63 12.26 -11.51
N LEU A 26 5.03 12.45 -10.34
CA LEU A 26 3.69 11.99 -10.04
C LEU A 26 2.95 13.04 -9.21
N GLU A 27 1.70 13.30 -9.55
CA GLU A 27 0.80 14.10 -8.74
C GLU A 27 -0.52 13.36 -8.57
N ILE A 28 -0.94 13.13 -7.32
CA ILE A 28 -2.21 12.51 -6.96
C ILE A 28 -2.93 13.43 -5.99
N LYS A 29 -4.15 13.82 -6.34
CA LYS A 29 -5.00 14.67 -5.51
C LYS A 29 -5.70 13.86 -4.42
N ALA A 30 -6.15 14.55 -3.37
CA ALA A 30 -6.97 13.91 -2.35
C ALA A 30 -8.29 13.38 -2.96
N GLY A 31 -8.69 12.18 -2.54
CA GLY A 31 -9.90 11.53 -3.04
C GLY A 31 -9.76 10.86 -4.42
N GLU A 32 -8.60 10.92 -5.08
CA GLU A 32 -8.41 10.15 -6.32
C GLU A 32 -8.26 8.65 -6.04
N PHE A 33 -8.78 7.84 -6.96
CA PHE A 33 -8.41 6.44 -7.11
C PHE A 33 -7.51 6.30 -8.33
N VAL A 34 -6.25 5.96 -8.13
CA VAL A 34 -5.22 5.86 -9.17
C VAL A 34 -4.70 4.43 -9.25
N ALA A 35 -4.66 3.87 -10.46
CA ALA A 35 -3.97 2.63 -10.74
C ALA A 35 -2.59 2.91 -11.35
N ILE A 36 -1.54 2.28 -10.84
CA ILE A 36 -0.19 2.29 -11.39
C ILE A 36 0.05 0.94 -12.06
N MET A 37 0.23 0.95 -13.37
CA MET A 37 0.48 -0.23 -14.18
C MET A 37 1.90 -0.23 -14.76
N GLY A 38 2.37 -1.39 -15.13
CA GLY A 38 3.65 -1.57 -15.79
C GLY A 38 4.13 -3.02 -15.75
N PRO A 39 5.14 -3.40 -16.52
CA PRO A 39 5.67 -4.76 -16.54
C PRO A 39 6.24 -5.19 -15.18
N SER A 40 6.41 -6.49 -14.99
CA SER A 40 7.08 -7.01 -13.79
C SER A 40 8.50 -6.42 -13.69
N GLY A 41 8.92 -6.07 -12.49
CA GLY A 41 10.24 -5.51 -12.23
C GLY A 41 10.42 -4.02 -12.58
N CYS A 42 9.41 -3.31 -13.09
CA CYS A 42 9.55 -1.88 -13.45
C CYS A 42 9.56 -0.91 -12.26
N GLY A 43 9.64 -1.40 -11.01
CA GLY A 43 9.75 -0.54 -9.82
C GLY A 43 8.42 -0.18 -9.14
N LYS A 44 7.28 -0.78 -9.52
CA LYS A 44 5.96 -0.47 -8.92
C LYS A 44 5.92 -0.63 -7.41
N SER A 45 6.35 -1.78 -6.89
CA SER A 45 6.39 -2.02 -5.44
C SER A 45 7.42 -1.13 -4.73
N THR A 46 8.53 -0.80 -5.40
CA THR A 46 9.50 0.17 -4.88
C THR A 46 8.87 1.56 -4.76
N LEU A 47 8.13 2.00 -5.78
CA LEU A 47 7.40 3.25 -5.73
C LEU A 47 6.36 3.23 -4.60
N LEU A 48 5.58 2.15 -4.49
CA LEU A 48 4.57 2.00 -3.44
C LEU A 48 5.20 2.06 -2.03
N ASN A 49 6.37 1.43 -1.83
CA ASN A 49 7.10 1.48 -0.56
C ASN A 49 7.55 2.90 -0.20
N ILE A 50 8.02 3.68 -1.17
CA ILE A 50 8.40 5.09 -0.94
C ILE A 50 7.15 5.92 -0.64
N LEU A 51 6.08 5.79 -1.43
CA LEU A 51 4.82 6.48 -1.18
C LEU A 51 4.22 6.11 0.18
N GLY A 52 4.44 4.87 0.62
CA GLY A 52 4.03 4.35 1.91
C GLY A 52 4.96 4.70 3.08
N LEU A 53 6.01 5.47 2.84
CA LEU A 53 7.00 5.82 3.87
C LEU A 53 7.68 4.59 4.52
N LEU A 54 7.75 3.48 3.78
CA LEU A 54 8.49 2.28 4.18
C LEU A 54 9.96 2.39 3.79
N ASP A 55 10.26 3.18 2.76
CA ASP A 55 11.61 3.44 2.27
C ASP A 55 11.76 4.92 1.88
N ASN A 56 13.00 5.39 1.69
CA ASN A 56 13.31 6.73 1.19
C ASN A 56 13.72 6.68 -0.28
N PRO A 57 13.45 7.73 -1.06
CA PRO A 57 14.10 7.91 -2.35
C PRO A 57 15.61 8.12 -2.17
N THR A 58 16.38 7.80 -3.21
CA THR A 58 17.82 8.13 -3.26
C THR A 58 17.99 9.60 -3.62
N GLU A 59 17.20 10.09 -4.59
CA GLU A 59 17.19 11.47 -5.06
C GLU A 59 15.77 11.91 -5.42
N GLY A 60 15.61 13.22 -5.67
CA GLY A 60 14.31 13.83 -5.94
C GLY A 60 13.56 14.21 -4.68
N THR A 61 12.31 14.65 -4.86
CA THR A 61 11.45 15.09 -3.76
C THR A 61 10.17 14.28 -3.72
N TYR A 62 9.68 14.04 -2.49
CA TYR A 62 8.38 13.46 -2.23
C TYR A 62 7.64 14.31 -1.19
N GLU A 63 6.54 14.92 -1.61
CA GLU A 63 5.64 15.67 -0.74
C GLU A 63 4.39 14.85 -0.45
N LEU A 64 4.05 14.69 0.83
CA LEU A 64 2.81 14.10 1.31
C LEU A 64 2.00 15.16 2.07
N ASN A 65 0.81 15.47 1.61
CA ASN A 65 -0.05 16.54 2.15
C ASN A 65 0.67 17.90 2.29
N GLY A 66 1.52 18.24 1.32
CA GLY A 66 2.28 19.50 1.31
C GLY A 66 3.52 19.51 2.20
N THR A 67 3.87 18.39 2.81
CA THR A 67 5.10 18.24 3.61
C THR A 67 6.12 17.43 2.81
N ASP A 68 7.33 17.97 2.63
CA ASP A 68 8.44 17.21 2.04
C ASP A 68 8.93 16.16 3.03
N VAL A 69 8.79 14.90 2.63
CA VAL A 69 9.14 13.72 3.45
C VAL A 69 10.36 12.97 2.90
N SER A 70 10.99 13.48 1.86
CA SER A 70 12.07 12.80 1.13
C SER A 70 13.24 12.39 2.00
N LYS A 71 13.54 13.20 3.02
CA LYS A 71 14.70 13.01 3.93
C LYS A 71 14.29 12.63 5.35
N PHE A 72 13.05 12.20 5.55
CA PHE A 72 12.59 11.79 6.87
C PHE A 72 13.38 10.59 7.39
N THR A 73 13.73 10.67 8.68
CA THR A 73 14.29 9.52 9.41
C THR A 73 13.22 8.43 9.54
N GLU A 74 13.63 7.21 9.87
CA GLU A 74 12.70 6.11 10.09
C GLU A 74 11.66 6.41 11.16
N ALA A 75 12.06 7.04 12.26
CA ALA A 75 11.15 7.46 13.33
C ALA A 75 10.11 8.48 12.83
N GLN A 76 10.51 9.47 12.04
CA GLN A 76 9.60 10.46 11.44
C GLN A 76 8.62 9.81 10.46
N ARG A 77 9.11 8.91 9.59
CA ARG A 77 8.26 8.15 8.65
C ARG A 77 7.24 7.30 9.40
N THR A 78 7.69 6.57 10.42
CA THR A 78 6.83 5.73 11.25
C THR A 78 5.73 6.54 11.94
N ASN A 79 6.06 7.69 12.49
CA ASN A 79 5.08 8.56 13.14
C ASN A 79 4.07 9.14 12.15
N LEU A 80 4.53 9.59 10.98
CA LEU A 80 3.63 10.14 9.96
C LEU A 80 2.72 9.06 9.33
N ARG A 81 3.23 7.83 9.17
CA ARG A 81 2.48 6.70 8.61
C ARG A 81 1.30 6.29 9.50
N LYS A 82 1.46 6.37 10.84
CA LYS A 82 0.43 5.97 11.80
C LYS A 82 -0.87 6.75 11.58
N GLY A 83 -1.95 6.03 11.31
CA GLY A 83 -3.28 6.60 11.13
C GLY A 83 -3.49 7.40 9.83
N VAL A 84 -2.45 7.60 9.00
CA VAL A 84 -2.54 8.34 7.73
C VAL A 84 -2.57 7.40 6.54
N ILE A 85 -1.80 6.31 6.59
CA ILE A 85 -1.63 5.36 5.48
C ILE A 85 -2.07 3.97 5.90
N GLY A 86 -2.99 3.38 5.13
CA GLY A 86 -3.37 1.97 5.20
C GLY A 86 -2.72 1.18 4.07
N PHE A 87 -2.34 -0.07 4.33
CA PHE A 87 -1.75 -0.96 3.33
C PHE A 87 -2.62 -2.19 3.10
N VAL A 88 -2.78 -2.54 1.84
CA VAL A 88 -3.42 -3.78 1.39
C VAL A 88 -2.43 -4.50 0.46
N PHE A 89 -2.03 -5.71 0.82
CA PHE A 89 -1.03 -6.49 0.08
C PHE A 89 -1.66 -7.69 -0.61
N GLN A 90 -1.03 -8.15 -1.68
CA GLN A 90 -1.39 -9.37 -2.39
C GLN A 90 -1.38 -10.61 -1.48
N SER A 91 -0.40 -10.73 -0.60
CA SER A 91 -0.23 -11.86 0.34
C SER A 91 -0.96 -11.65 1.67
N PHE A 92 -1.89 -10.68 1.75
CA PHE A 92 -2.67 -10.32 2.93
C PHE A 92 -1.82 -9.81 4.10
N ASN A 93 -0.65 -10.38 4.34
CA ASN A 93 0.29 -10.06 5.43
C ASN A 93 -0.38 -10.03 6.80
N LEU A 94 -1.25 -11.01 7.05
CA LEU A 94 -1.82 -11.23 8.38
C LEU A 94 -0.81 -11.93 9.27
N ILE A 95 -0.91 -11.68 10.57
CA ILE A 95 -0.09 -12.35 11.59
C ILE A 95 -0.81 -13.63 11.98
N ASP A 96 -0.17 -14.77 11.73
CA ASP A 96 -0.76 -16.10 11.86
C ASP A 96 -1.11 -16.48 13.31
N GLU A 97 -0.41 -15.92 14.27
CA GLU A 97 -0.61 -16.12 15.71
C GLU A 97 -1.74 -15.25 16.29
N LEU A 98 -2.26 -14.32 15.52
CA LEU A 98 -3.34 -13.42 15.91
C LEU A 98 -4.64 -13.81 15.22
N ASN A 99 -5.74 -13.76 15.96
CA ASN A 99 -7.07 -13.95 15.38
C ASN A 99 -7.50 -12.73 14.54
N VAL A 100 -8.67 -12.77 13.91
CA VAL A 100 -9.22 -11.71 13.07
C VAL A 100 -9.31 -10.38 13.82
N PHE A 101 -9.86 -10.40 15.04
CA PHE A 101 -9.99 -9.19 15.85
C PHE A 101 -8.63 -8.55 16.13
N GLU A 102 -7.69 -9.35 16.60
CA GLU A 102 -6.34 -8.92 16.96
C GLU A 102 -5.56 -8.37 15.76
N ASN A 103 -5.64 -9.03 14.59
CA ASN A 103 -5.04 -8.52 13.35
C ASN A 103 -5.57 -7.12 12.98
N ILE A 104 -6.88 -6.91 13.10
CA ILE A 104 -7.51 -5.61 12.76
C ILE A 104 -7.18 -4.55 13.82
N GLU A 105 -7.05 -4.95 15.10
CA GLU A 105 -6.78 -4.02 16.22
C GLU A 105 -5.37 -3.42 16.18
N LEU A 106 -4.39 -4.13 15.59
CA LEU A 106 -2.97 -3.76 15.63
C LEU A 106 -2.66 -2.27 15.34
N PRO A 107 -3.17 -1.63 14.27
CA PRO A 107 -2.89 -0.23 14.01
C PRO A 107 -3.32 0.68 15.15
N LEU A 108 -4.45 0.39 15.78
CA LEU A 108 -5.00 1.18 16.88
C LEU A 108 -4.19 1.02 18.18
N LEU A 109 -3.60 -0.17 18.41
CA LEU A 109 -2.67 -0.41 19.50
C LEU A 109 -1.42 0.47 19.37
N TYR A 110 -0.82 0.50 18.18
CA TYR A 110 0.36 1.35 17.90
C TYR A 110 0.06 2.85 17.95
N MET A 111 -1.20 3.24 17.78
CA MET A 111 -1.67 4.63 17.94
C MET A 111 -1.97 4.98 19.40
N GLY A 112 -1.93 4.03 20.33
CA GLY A 112 -2.26 4.25 21.73
C GLY A 112 -3.74 4.51 22.00
N ILE A 113 -4.63 4.05 21.14
CA ILE A 113 -6.09 4.23 21.29
C ILE A 113 -6.59 3.42 22.51
N PRO A 114 -7.46 3.98 23.36
CA PRO A 114 -8.01 3.26 24.52
C PRO A 114 -8.78 2.00 24.13
N ALA A 115 -8.74 0.96 24.98
CA ALA A 115 -9.28 -0.37 24.70
C ALA A 115 -10.77 -0.37 24.29
N ALA A 116 -11.61 0.41 24.98
CA ALA A 116 -13.04 0.50 24.63
C ALA A 116 -13.27 1.05 23.22
N GLU A 117 -12.51 2.08 22.84
CA GLU A 117 -12.60 2.69 21.51
C GLU A 117 -12.00 1.77 20.42
N ARG A 118 -10.90 1.06 20.70
CA ARG A 118 -10.34 0.05 19.79
C ARG A 118 -11.39 -1.01 19.48
N LYS A 119 -12.01 -1.59 20.53
CA LYS A 119 -13.04 -2.62 20.37
C LYS A 119 -14.16 -2.12 19.46
N ARG A 120 -14.71 -0.93 19.70
CA ARG A 120 -15.77 -0.35 18.89
C ARG A 120 -15.35 -0.21 17.42
N ARG A 121 -14.17 0.37 17.15
CA ARG A 121 -13.68 0.57 15.77
C ARG A 121 -13.41 -0.74 15.06
N VAL A 122 -12.89 -1.75 15.75
CA VAL A 122 -12.65 -3.08 15.17
C VAL A 122 -13.97 -3.76 14.83
N GLU A 123 -14.97 -3.71 15.72
CA GLU A 123 -16.31 -4.26 15.46
C GLU A 123 -16.97 -3.55 14.26
N ASP A 124 -16.87 -2.23 14.18
CA ASP A 124 -17.39 -1.45 13.05
C ASP A 124 -16.70 -1.86 11.72
N ALA A 125 -15.35 -1.99 11.73
CA ALA A 125 -14.58 -2.41 10.56
C ALA A 125 -14.91 -3.83 10.12
N MET A 126 -15.07 -4.77 11.07
CA MET A 126 -15.47 -6.16 10.78
C MET A 126 -16.86 -6.24 10.15
N ASN A 127 -17.81 -5.47 10.67
CA ASN A 127 -19.17 -5.42 10.13
C ASN A 127 -19.16 -4.85 8.71
N ARG A 128 -18.44 -3.76 8.49
CA ARG A 128 -18.29 -3.13 7.17
C ARG A 128 -17.69 -4.09 6.14
N MET A 129 -16.72 -4.89 6.53
CA MET A 129 -16.07 -5.88 5.64
C MET A 129 -16.83 -7.22 5.61
N ALA A 130 -17.99 -7.35 6.25
CA ALA A 130 -18.78 -8.57 6.33
C ALA A 130 -17.99 -9.78 6.87
N ILE A 131 -17.08 -9.57 7.86
CA ILE A 131 -16.22 -10.59 8.43
C ILE A 131 -16.45 -10.82 9.93
N ALA A 132 -17.42 -10.14 10.55
CA ALA A 132 -17.69 -10.21 12.00
C ALA A 132 -17.98 -11.64 12.50
N HIS A 133 -18.56 -12.50 11.65
CA HIS A 133 -18.82 -13.90 11.99
C HIS A 133 -17.54 -14.75 12.15
N ARG A 134 -16.37 -14.21 11.80
CA ARG A 134 -15.06 -14.86 11.90
C ARG A 134 -14.15 -14.25 12.98
N VAL A 135 -14.69 -13.46 13.89
CA VAL A 135 -13.93 -12.65 14.88
C VAL A 135 -12.84 -13.42 15.64
N LYS A 136 -13.09 -14.69 15.99
CA LYS A 136 -12.15 -15.55 16.74
C LYS A 136 -11.33 -16.50 15.88
N HIS A 137 -11.51 -16.47 14.55
CA HIS A 137 -10.77 -17.35 13.65
C HIS A 137 -9.36 -16.79 13.43
N PHE A 138 -8.43 -17.70 13.16
CA PHE A 138 -7.05 -17.39 12.78
C PHE A 138 -6.91 -17.38 11.24
N PRO A 139 -5.90 -16.71 10.69
CA PRO A 139 -5.71 -16.60 9.22
C PRO A 139 -5.81 -17.93 8.49
N GLN A 140 -5.21 -19.01 9.02
CA GLN A 140 -5.19 -20.34 8.41
C GLN A 140 -6.59 -20.99 8.31
N GLN A 141 -7.58 -20.47 9.03
CA GLN A 141 -8.96 -20.95 9.04
C GLN A 141 -9.86 -20.17 8.07
N LEU A 142 -9.30 -19.23 7.33
CA LEU A 142 -10.01 -18.31 6.44
C LEU A 142 -9.71 -18.62 4.97
N SER A 143 -10.71 -18.45 4.11
CA SER A 143 -10.47 -18.42 2.65
C SER A 143 -9.65 -17.18 2.26
N GLY A 144 -9.01 -17.19 1.08
CA GLY A 144 -8.24 -16.05 0.58
C GLY A 144 -9.06 -14.75 0.54
N GLY A 145 -10.31 -14.81 0.08
CA GLY A 145 -11.21 -13.65 0.09
C GLY A 145 -11.52 -13.13 1.49
N GLN A 146 -11.69 -14.02 2.47
CA GLN A 146 -11.88 -13.64 3.87
C GLN A 146 -10.60 -13.03 4.46
N GLN A 147 -9.42 -13.58 4.17
CA GLN A 147 -8.14 -13.00 4.59
C GLN A 147 -7.95 -11.60 4.02
N GLN A 148 -8.28 -11.38 2.75
CA GLN A 148 -8.19 -10.06 2.13
C GLN A 148 -9.17 -9.06 2.77
N ARG A 149 -10.38 -9.47 3.11
CA ARG A 149 -11.33 -8.62 3.85
C ARG A 149 -10.79 -8.23 5.23
N VAL A 150 -10.11 -9.14 5.94
CA VAL A 150 -9.41 -8.84 7.21
C VAL A 150 -8.27 -7.84 6.98
N ALA A 151 -7.48 -8.03 5.93
CA ALA A 151 -6.39 -7.11 5.57
C ALA A 151 -6.91 -5.70 5.24
N ILE A 152 -8.04 -5.59 4.51
CA ILE A 152 -8.70 -4.30 4.23
C ILE A 152 -9.26 -3.70 5.53
N ALA A 153 -9.94 -4.50 6.38
CA ALA A 153 -10.44 -4.02 7.67
C ALA A 153 -9.30 -3.45 8.52
N ARG A 154 -8.15 -4.13 8.58
CA ARG A 154 -6.94 -3.64 9.26
C ARG A 154 -6.43 -2.34 8.65
N ALA A 155 -6.45 -2.22 7.33
CA ALA A 155 -6.00 -1.00 6.65
C ALA A 155 -6.88 0.20 6.97
N VAL A 156 -8.20 0.02 7.10
CA VAL A 156 -9.17 1.11 7.27
C VAL A 156 -9.54 1.44 8.70
N VAL A 157 -9.25 0.55 9.67
CA VAL A 157 -9.67 0.70 11.08
C VAL A 157 -9.18 2.00 11.74
N ALA A 158 -8.04 2.52 11.27
CA ALA A 158 -7.46 3.78 11.72
C ALA A 158 -8.04 5.01 10.98
N ASN A 159 -8.97 4.80 10.05
CA ASN A 159 -9.56 5.84 9.18
C ASN A 159 -8.49 6.62 8.38
N PRO A 160 -7.65 5.94 7.59
CA PRO A 160 -6.54 6.56 6.88
C PRO A 160 -7.04 7.49 5.76
N LYS A 161 -6.23 8.48 5.42
CA LYS A 161 -6.47 9.36 4.27
C LYS A 161 -5.99 8.77 2.94
N LEU A 162 -5.07 7.81 3.01
CA LEU A 162 -4.43 7.15 1.88
C LEU A 162 -4.41 5.64 2.09
N ILE A 163 -4.89 4.89 1.10
CA ILE A 163 -4.70 3.44 1.01
C ILE A 163 -3.75 3.15 -0.14
N LEU A 164 -2.73 2.36 0.15
CA LEU A 164 -1.79 1.81 -0.82
C LEU A 164 -2.08 0.32 -0.98
N ALA A 165 -2.44 -0.09 -2.19
CA ALA A 165 -2.79 -1.46 -2.50
C ALA A 165 -1.80 -2.06 -3.51
N ASP A 166 -1.09 -3.11 -3.11
CA ASP A 166 -0.16 -3.84 -3.98
C ASP A 166 -0.81 -5.14 -4.44
N GLU A 167 -1.23 -5.20 -5.71
CA GLU A 167 -1.89 -6.35 -6.34
C GLU A 167 -3.04 -6.93 -5.48
N PRO A 168 -4.04 -6.13 -5.05
CA PRO A 168 -4.99 -6.51 -3.99
C PRO A 168 -5.86 -7.72 -4.32
N THR A 169 -5.91 -8.13 -5.58
CA THR A 169 -6.71 -9.26 -6.08
C THR A 169 -5.86 -10.43 -6.57
N GLY A 170 -4.52 -10.28 -6.59
CA GLY A 170 -3.61 -11.21 -7.27
C GLY A 170 -3.65 -12.66 -6.77
N ASN A 171 -4.08 -12.91 -5.53
CA ASN A 171 -4.22 -14.24 -4.94
C ASN A 171 -5.69 -14.67 -4.77
N LEU A 172 -6.62 -14.02 -5.48
CA LEU A 172 -8.05 -14.27 -5.36
C LEU A 172 -8.64 -14.82 -6.65
N ASP A 173 -9.70 -15.62 -6.53
CA ASP A 173 -10.55 -15.93 -7.66
C ASP A 173 -11.33 -14.70 -8.14
N SER A 174 -11.90 -14.77 -9.33
CA SER A 174 -12.57 -13.65 -9.98
C SER A 174 -13.75 -13.06 -9.16
N LYS A 175 -14.46 -13.91 -8.42
CA LYS A 175 -15.61 -13.46 -7.60
C LYS A 175 -15.11 -12.66 -6.39
N ASN A 176 -14.18 -13.22 -5.63
CA ASN A 176 -13.60 -12.54 -4.47
C ASN A 176 -12.81 -11.30 -4.88
N GLY A 177 -12.11 -11.35 -6.02
CA GLY A 177 -11.40 -10.19 -6.59
C GLY A 177 -12.36 -9.03 -6.87
N LYS A 178 -13.50 -9.31 -7.54
CA LYS A 178 -14.53 -8.30 -7.80
C LYS A 178 -15.06 -7.67 -6.50
N GLU A 179 -15.38 -8.48 -5.50
CA GLU A 179 -15.89 -7.99 -4.21
C GLU A 179 -14.87 -7.08 -3.51
N VAL A 180 -13.57 -7.41 -3.58
CA VAL A 180 -12.47 -6.57 -3.05
C VAL A 180 -12.39 -5.24 -3.79
N MET A 181 -12.48 -5.24 -5.13
CA MET A 181 -12.44 -4.00 -5.91
C MET A 181 -13.67 -3.11 -5.65
N GLU A 182 -14.84 -3.69 -5.45
CA GLU A 182 -16.05 -2.97 -5.04
C GLU A 182 -15.86 -2.30 -3.67
N LEU A 183 -15.30 -3.01 -2.68
CA LEU A 183 -14.99 -2.45 -1.36
C LEU A 183 -14.00 -1.27 -1.45
N LEU A 184 -12.93 -1.39 -2.23
CA LEU A 184 -11.99 -0.29 -2.45
C LEU A 184 -12.68 0.92 -3.13
N THR A 185 -13.57 0.65 -4.07
CA THR A 185 -14.33 1.71 -4.75
C THR A 185 -15.27 2.44 -3.79
N GLU A 186 -15.93 1.73 -2.88
CA GLU A 186 -16.77 2.34 -1.83
C GLU A 186 -15.94 3.23 -0.90
N LEU A 187 -14.78 2.74 -0.44
CA LEU A 187 -13.85 3.52 0.38
C LEU A 187 -13.40 4.82 -0.33
N ASN A 188 -13.15 4.73 -1.63
CA ASN A 188 -12.79 5.91 -2.42
C ASN A 188 -13.95 6.92 -2.54
N LYS A 189 -15.18 6.45 -2.77
CA LYS A 189 -16.39 7.31 -2.82
C LYS A 189 -16.63 8.07 -1.51
N GLU A 190 -16.17 7.52 -0.39
CA GLU A 190 -16.21 8.17 0.93
C GLU A 190 -15.09 9.20 1.14
N GLY A 191 -14.22 9.39 0.14
CA GLY A 191 -13.15 10.40 0.13
C GLY A 191 -11.75 9.88 0.44
N THR A 192 -11.57 8.57 0.66
CA THR A 192 -10.23 7.99 0.84
C THR A 192 -9.48 7.99 -0.49
N THR A 193 -8.25 8.49 -0.49
CA THR A 193 -7.35 8.40 -1.65
C THR A 193 -6.82 6.98 -1.77
N ILE A 194 -6.85 6.41 -2.98
CA ILE A 194 -6.36 5.05 -3.22
C ILE A 194 -5.31 5.07 -4.31
N VAL A 195 -4.16 4.47 -4.04
CA VAL A 195 -3.12 4.19 -5.03
C VAL A 195 -2.94 2.68 -5.10
N MET A 196 -3.33 2.10 -6.22
CA MET A 196 -3.26 0.67 -6.45
C MET A 196 -2.19 0.37 -7.49
N VAL A 197 -1.31 -0.55 -7.18
CA VAL A 197 -0.40 -1.17 -8.15
C VAL A 197 -1.06 -2.45 -8.66
N THR A 198 -1.14 -2.62 -9.96
CA THR A 198 -1.67 -3.83 -10.58
C THR A 198 -1.09 -4.07 -11.98
N HIS A 199 -1.06 -5.33 -12.41
CA HIS A 199 -0.82 -5.71 -13.79
C HIS A 199 -2.13 -6.09 -14.52
N SER A 200 -3.26 -6.13 -13.80
CA SER A 200 -4.58 -6.47 -14.33
C SER A 200 -5.24 -5.25 -14.96
N GLN A 201 -5.52 -5.33 -16.26
CA GLN A 201 -6.32 -4.29 -16.95
C GLN A 201 -7.76 -4.21 -16.42
N HIS A 202 -8.31 -5.36 -16.01
CA HIS A 202 -9.65 -5.40 -15.43
C HIS A 202 -9.69 -4.58 -14.12
N ASP A 203 -8.71 -4.77 -13.25
CA ASP A 203 -8.69 -4.07 -11.96
C ASP A 203 -8.36 -2.58 -12.11
N SER A 204 -7.47 -2.24 -13.05
CA SER A 204 -7.19 -0.84 -13.37
C SER A 204 -8.42 -0.06 -13.85
N GLY A 205 -9.42 -0.76 -14.41
CA GLY A 205 -10.69 -0.18 -14.83
C GLY A 205 -11.57 0.35 -13.68
N TYR A 206 -11.32 -0.03 -12.43
CA TYR A 206 -12.00 0.54 -11.26
C TYR A 206 -11.43 1.91 -10.84
N ALA A 207 -10.20 2.21 -11.25
CA ALA A 207 -9.56 3.48 -10.94
C ALA A 207 -10.06 4.60 -11.86
N GLY A 208 -10.14 5.81 -11.32
CA GLY A 208 -10.48 7.01 -12.11
C GLY A 208 -9.37 7.43 -13.07
N ARG A 209 -8.11 7.00 -12.82
CA ARG A 209 -6.95 7.29 -13.65
C ARG A 209 -5.92 6.17 -13.58
N THR A 210 -5.36 5.84 -14.73
CA THR A 210 -4.25 4.87 -14.83
C THR A 210 -2.96 5.57 -15.21
N ILE A 211 -1.87 5.23 -14.51
CA ILE A 211 -0.51 5.70 -14.77
C ILE A 211 0.31 4.50 -15.20
N ASN A 212 0.94 4.61 -16.36
CA ASN A 212 1.83 3.56 -16.86
C ASN A 212 3.28 3.87 -16.47
N LEU A 213 3.85 3.02 -15.62
CA LEU A 213 5.26 3.07 -15.26
C LEU A 213 6.05 2.29 -16.31
N LEU A 214 6.82 3.00 -17.12
CA LEU A 214 7.70 2.38 -18.12
C LEU A 214 8.98 1.91 -17.41
N SER A 215 9.43 0.69 -17.75
CA SER A 215 10.67 0.15 -17.22
C SER A 215 11.87 0.94 -17.76
N LEU A 216 12.61 1.60 -16.87
CA LEU A 216 13.91 2.23 -17.14
C LEU A 216 14.98 1.55 -16.27
N ILE A 217 14.99 0.21 -16.24
CA ILE A 217 16.06 -0.51 -15.55
C ILE A 217 17.29 -0.43 -16.45
N HIS A 218 18.20 0.51 -16.15
CA HIS A 218 19.57 0.45 -16.62
C HIS A 218 20.38 -0.37 -15.63
N ILE A 219 20.79 -1.56 -16.05
CA ILE A 219 21.86 -2.32 -15.36
C ILE A 219 23.15 -1.81 -15.96
N SER A 220 23.88 -0.97 -15.23
CA SER A 220 25.27 -0.62 -15.58
C SER A 220 26.20 -1.59 -14.85
N GLU A 221 26.91 -2.43 -15.60
CA GLU A 221 28.03 -3.14 -15.04
C GLU A 221 29.12 -2.12 -14.60
N PRO A 222 29.74 -2.31 -13.41
CA PRO A 222 30.82 -1.44 -13.02
C PRO A 222 31.96 -1.59 -14.03
N THR A 223 32.41 -0.47 -14.59
CA THR A 223 33.61 -0.43 -15.42
C THR A 223 34.79 -0.94 -14.56
N ARG A 224 35.32 -2.13 -14.90
CA ARG A 224 36.56 -2.61 -14.35
C ARG A 224 37.64 -1.51 -14.59
N PRO A 225 38.39 -1.10 -13.56
CA PRO A 225 39.60 -0.31 -13.82
C PRO A 225 40.53 -1.16 -14.67
N GLU A 226 40.94 -0.62 -15.80
CA GLU A 226 41.99 -1.24 -16.61
C GLU A 226 43.29 -1.32 -15.78
N PRO A 227 44.09 -2.38 -15.97
CA PRO A 227 45.29 -2.63 -15.21
C PRO A 227 46.42 -1.61 -15.45
#